data_c6b3a79f0ff9715dfcb3d291cf200568
#
_entry.id   c6b3a79f0ff9715dfcb3d291cf200568
#
_cell.length_a   1.000
_cell.length_b   1.000
_cell.length_c   1.000
_cell.angle_alpha   90.00
_cell.angle_beta   90.00
_cell.angle_gamma   90.00
#
_symmetry.space_group_name_H-M   'P 1'
#
loop_
_entity.id
_entity.type
_entity.pdbx_description
1 polymer ?
#
loop_
_entity_poly.entity_id
_entity_poly.type
_entity_poly.pdbx_seq_one_letter_code
_entity_poly.pdbx_strand_id
1 'polypeptide(L)'
;MTRNQKVEIVNSLTEEFKTSDAVVVCDYRGLSVPALEELRIAAKEANVTVKVIKNTLASIAMKNADINGIELSDTNIFVWGEDQLDVSKVVAKFAKDSEKFVIKTAYLDGEVADAAKVEALSKMPSRDELIGMLLQTWMAPVTNFAIGLDALRAKKEEESA
;
A
#
# COMPACT_ATOMS: atom_id res chain seq x y z
N MET A 1 -28.75 3.75 -13.69
CA MET A 1 -28.62 3.90 -12.21
C MET A 1 -29.70 4.84 -11.71
N THR A 2 -30.55 4.39 -10.82
CA THR A 2 -31.59 5.20 -10.18
C THR A 2 -30.98 6.09 -9.10
N ARG A 3 -31.72 7.13 -8.66
CA ARG A 3 -31.26 8.05 -7.61
C ARG A 3 -30.96 7.31 -6.30
N ASN A 4 -31.81 6.36 -5.93
CA ASN A 4 -31.63 5.58 -4.68
C ASN A 4 -30.34 4.72 -4.72
N GLN A 5 -30.07 4.04 -5.83
CA GLN A 5 -28.83 3.28 -6.00
C GLN A 5 -27.56 4.14 -5.88
N LYS A 6 -27.59 5.39 -6.33
CA LYS A 6 -26.46 6.30 -6.19
C LYS A 6 -26.24 6.71 -4.73
N VAL A 7 -27.34 6.93 -3.98
CA VAL A 7 -27.26 7.28 -2.55
C VAL A 7 -26.72 6.09 -1.74
N GLU A 8 -27.20 4.86 -2.02
CA GLU A 8 -26.69 3.66 -1.37
C GLU A 8 -25.19 3.47 -1.61
N ILE A 9 -24.73 3.63 -2.87
CA ILE A 9 -23.32 3.53 -3.21
C ILE A 9 -22.48 4.61 -2.49
N VAL A 10 -22.96 5.85 -2.45
CA VAL A 10 -22.24 6.93 -1.74
C VAL A 10 -22.17 6.64 -0.24
N ASN A 11 -23.22 6.15 0.37
CA ASN A 11 -23.23 5.83 1.79
C ASN A 11 -22.26 4.68 2.10
N SER A 12 -22.31 3.59 1.35
CA SER A 12 -21.38 2.46 1.57
C SER A 12 -19.91 2.87 1.32
N LEU A 13 -19.64 3.69 0.31
CA LEU A 13 -18.30 4.23 0.07
C LEU A 13 -17.83 5.17 1.17
N THR A 14 -18.73 5.98 1.72
CA THR A 14 -18.39 6.88 2.84
C THR A 14 -18.01 6.08 4.09
N GLU A 15 -18.71 4.99 4.38
CA GLU A 15 -18.39 4.09 5.48
C GLU A 15 -17.04 3.39 5.24
N GLU A 16 -16.84 2.84 4.04
CA GLU A 16 -15.58 2.19 3.66
C GLU A 16 -14.38 3.15 3.75
N PHE A 17 -14.52 4.40 3.29
CA PHE A 17 -13.47 5.42 3.36
C PHE A 17 -13.19 5.92 4.78
N LYS A 18 -14.18 5.95 5.66
CA LYS A 18 -13.99 6.30 7.08
C LYS A 18 -13.24 5.22 7.86
N THR A 19 -13.40 3.96 7.46
CA THR A 19 -12.71 2.82 8.09
C THR A 19 -11.29 2.65 7.54
N SER A 20 -10.99 3.25 6.38
CA SER A 20 -9.71 3.09 5.69
C SER A 20 -8.74 4.22 6.05
N ASP A 21 -7.52 3.87 6.44
CA ASP A 21 -6.44 4.82 6.73
C ASP A 21 -5.71 5.29 5.46
N ALA A 22 -5.88 4.55 4.37
CA ALA A 22 -5.25 4.87 3.08
C ALA A 22 -6.23 4.76 1.91
N VAL A 23 -6.27 5.79 1.06
CA VAL A 23 -7.00 5.81 -0.21
C VAL A 23 -6.08 6.29 -1.31
N VAL A 24 -5.82 5.45 -2.31
CA VAL A 24 -4.95 5.77 -3.45
C VAL A 24 -5.79 5.87 -4.72
N VAL A 25 -5.57 6.93 -5.48
CA VAL A 25 -6.22 7.20 -6.77
C VAL A 25 -5.22 6.98 -7.88
N CYS A 26 -5.54 6.05 -8.78
CA CYS A 26 -4.66 5.70 -9.89
C CYS A 26 -5.40 5.82 -11.23
N ASP A 27 -4.65 6.04 -12.30
CA ASP A 27 -5.15 5.94 -13.67
C ASP A 27 -4.99 4.50 -14.17
N TYR A 28 -6.04 3.97 -14.81
CA TYR A 28 -6.01 2.64 -15.39
C TYR A 28 -6.19 2.66 -16.91
N ARG A 29 -6.07 3.81 -17.53
CA ARG A 29 -6.27 3.97 -18.99
C ARG A 29 -5.28 3.11 -19.79
N GLY A 30 -5.83 2.22 -20.59
CA GLY A 30 -5.05 1.34 -21.47
C GLY A 30 -4.59 0.02 -20.80
N LEU A 31 -5.03 -0.27 -19.58
CA LEU A 31 -4.87 -1.59 -18.98
C LEU A 31 -5.81 -2.61 -19.64
N SER A 32 -5.34 -3.83 -19.77
CA SER A 32 -6.16 -4.96 -20.23
C SER A 32 -7.03 -5.50 -19.07
N VAL A 33 -8.12 -6.18 -19.43
CA VAL A 33 -9.00 -6.82 -18.43
C VAL A 33 -8.25 -7.84 -17.55
N PRO A 34 -7.38 -8.73 -18.12
CA PRO A 34 -6.58 -9.63 -17.30
C PRO A 34 -5.70 -8.92 -16.29
N ALA A 35 -5.02 -7.81 -16.67
CA ALA A 35 -4.19 -7.05 -15.75
C ALA A 35 -4.99 -6.43 -14.59
N LEU A 36 -6.24 -5.98 -14.84
CA LEU A 36 -7.13 -5.52 -13.77
C LEU A 36 -7.59 -6.66 -12.84
N GLU A 37 -7.73 -7.86 -13.36
CA GLU A 37 -8.05 -9.03 -12.53
C GLU A 37 -6.85 -9.43 -11.66
N GLU A 38 -5.64 -9.41 -12.19
CA GLU A 38 -4.40 -9.63 -11.43
C GLU A 38 -4.27 -8.60 -10.29
N LEU A 39 -4.53 -7.32 -10.56
CA LEU A 39 -4.56 -6.28 -9.52
C LEU A 39 -5.58 -6.59 -8.42
N ARG A 40 -6.80 -7.04 -8.80
CA ARG A 40 -7.84 -7.39 -7.83
C ARG A 40 -7.48 -8.61 -6.98
N ILE A 41 -6.81 -9.60 -7.58
CA ILE A 41 -6.34 -10.80 -6.86
C ILE A 41 -5.27 -10.40 -5.85
N ALA A 42 -4.25 -9.67 -6.29
CA ALA A 42 -3.17 -9.19 -5.42
C ALA A 42 -3.70 -8.28 -4.29
N ALA A 43 -4.67 -7.42 -4.59
CA ALA A 43 -5.31 -6.56 -3.59
C ALA A 43 -6.10 -7.38 -2.57
N LYS A 44 -6.83 -8.41 -3.01
CA LYS A 44 -7.61 -9.27 -2.12
C LYS A 44 -6.73 -10.08 -1.16
N GLU A 45 -5.55 -10.52 -1.61
CA GLU A 45 -4.56 -11.21 -0.77
C GLU A 45 -4.02 -10.31 0.35
N ALA A 46 -3.94 -9.00 0.10
CA ALA A 46 -3.48 -8.00 1.05
C ALA A 46 -4.63 -7.30 1.82
N ASN A 47 -5.86 -7.81 1.77
CA ASN A 47 -7.05 -7.17 2.34
C ASN A 47 -7.31 -5.73 1.86
N VAL A 48 -6.91 -5.43 0.64
CA VAL A 48 -7.09 -4.14 0.00
C VAL A 48 -8.27 -4.20 -0.97
N THR A 49 -9.11 -3.20 -0.97
CA THR A 49 -10.27 -3.11 -1.87
C THR A 49 -9.94 -2.27 -3.09
N VAL A 50 -10.31 -2.76 -4.26
CA VAL A 50 -10.11 -2.09 -5.55
C VAL A 50 -11.44 -1.95 -6.28
N LYS A 51 -11.89 -0.72 -6.52
CA LYS A 51 -13.14 -0.46 -7.27
C LYS A 51 -12.94 0.69 -8.27
N VAL A 52 -13.60 0.57 -9.42
CA VAL A 52 -13.74 1.66 -10.39
C VAL A 52 -15.06 2.38 -10.12
N ILE A 53 -14.98 3.65 -9.78
CA ILE A 53 -16.11 4.46 -9.33
C ILE A 53 -16.16 5.73 -10.18
N LYS A 54 -17.36 6.26 -10.42
CA LYS A 54 -17.50 7.56 -11.08
C LYS A 54 -16.96 8.68 -10.19
N ASN A 55 -16.13 9.55 -10.76
CA ASN A 55 -15.49 10.65 -10.04
C ASN A 55 -16.49 11.51 -9.23
N THR A 56 -17.68 11.78 -9.79
CA THR A 56 -18.71 12.56 -9.10
C THR A 56 -19.23 11.87 -7.84
N LEU A 57 -19.38 10.54 -7.82
CA LEU A 57 -19.82 9.80 -6.64
C LEU A 57 -18.68 9.68 -5.62
N ALA A 58 -17.48 9.41 -6.10
CA ALA A 58 -16.28 9.36 -5.26
C ALA A 58 -16.01 10.71 -4.58
N SER A 59 -16.12 11.84 -5.30
CA SER A 59 -15.95 13.18 -4.74
C SER A 59 -16.97 13.49 -3.63
N ILE A 60 -18.22 13.04 -3.77
CA ILE A 60 -19.23 13.22 -2.71
C ILE A 60 -18.91 12.34 -1.49
N ALA A 61 -18.55 11.07 -1.72
CA ALA A 61 -18.20 10.14 -0.65
C ALA A 61 -16.96 10.62 0.13
N MET A 62 -15.91 11.09 -0.59
CA MET A 62 -14.69 11.64 0.01
C MET A 62 -14.98 12.88 0.86
N LYS A 63 -15.81 13.80 0.37
CA LYS A 63 -16.23 14.99 1.15
C LYS A 63 -16.98 14.62 2.42
N ASN A 64 -17.84 13.58 2.36
CA ASN A 64 -18.57 13.09 3.53
C ASN A 64 -17.66 12.32 4.51
N ALA A 65 -16.52 11.86 4.06
CA ALA A 65 -15.47 11.21 4.87
C ALA A 65 -14.36 12.17 5.32
N ASP A 66 -14.55 13.52 5.13
CA ASP A 66 -13.58 14.56 5.44
C ASP A 66 -12.23 14.46 4.68
N ILE A 67 -12.21 13.69 3.59
CA ILE A 67 -11.05 13.58 2.69
C ILE A 67 -11.11 14.72 1.68
N ASN A 68 -10.31 15.76 1.92
CA ASN A 68 -10.27 16.96 1.08
C ASN A 68 -8.91 17.07 0.36
N GLY A 69 -8.89 17.78 -0.77
CA GLY A 69 -7.63 18.09 -1.48
C GLY A 69 -7.25 17.12 -2.60
N ILE A 70 -8.12 16.14 -2.92
CA ILE A 70 -7.90 15.23 -4.05
C ILE A 70 -8.66 15.76 -5.27
N GLU A 71 -7.94 16.09 -6.34
CA GLU A 71 -8.52 16.44 -7.63
C GLU A 71 -8.74 15.17 -8.45
N LEU A 72 -9.99 14.89 -8.79
CA LEU A 72 -10.38 13.73 -9.59
C LEU A 72 -10.56 14.15 -11.05
N SER A 73 -9.55 13.93 -11.87
CA SER A 73 -9.59 14.13 -13.31
C SER A 73 -9.50 12.78 -14.06
N ASP A 74 -10.12 12.71 -15.23
CA ASP A 74 -10.08 11.54 -16.13
C ASP A 74 -10.62 10.24 -15.52
N THR A 75 -10.07 9.09 -15.98
CA THR A 75 -10.43 7.76 -15.51
C THR A 75 -9.67 7.41 -14.25
N ASN A 76 -10.40 7.06 -13.19
CA ASN A 76 -9.78 6.74 -11.91
C ASN A 76 -10.22 5.37 -11.40
N ILE A 77 -9.26 4.64 -10.87
CA ILE A 77 -9.45 3.47 -10.05
C ILE A 77 -9.06 3.83 -8.61
N PHE A 78 -9.88 3.41 -7.68
CA PHE A 78 -9.69 3.69 -6.26
C PHE A 78 -9.24 2.41 -5.58
N VAL A 79 -8.18 2.54 -4.80
CA VAL A 79 -7.57 1.46 -4.01
C VAL A 79 -7.52 1.92 -2.57
N TRP A 80 -8.13 1.19 -1.65
CA TRP A 80 -8.15 1.56 -0.24
C TRP A 80 -8.07 0.35 0.68
N GLY A 81 -7.63 0.58 1.91
CA GLY A 81 -7.49 -0.45 2.93
C GLY A 81 -7.19 0.14 4.30
N GLU A 82 -7.25 -0.72 5.31
CA GLU A 82 -6.96 -0.35 6.69
C GLU A 82 -5.46 -0.09 6.90
N ASP A 83 -4.58 -0.81 6.18
CA ASP A 83 -3.13 -0.70 6.32
C ASP A 83 -2.52 0.08 5.14
N GLN A 84 -2.00 1.27 5.42
CA GLN A 84 -1.37 2.13 4.39
C GLN A 84 -0.16 1.49 3.72
N LEU A 85 0.59 0.63 4.45
CA LEU A 85 1.75 -0.06 3.90
C LEU A 85 1.34 -1.10 2.87
N ASP A 86 0.30 -1.88 3.15
CA ASP A 86 -0.18 -2.92 2.24
C ASP A 86 -0.79 -2.31 0.97
N VAL A 87 -1.60 -1.25 1.12
CA VAL A 87 -2.12 -0.48 -0.03
C VAL A 87 -0.99 0.06 -0.89
N SER A 88 0.02 0.69 -0.27
CA SER A 88 1.16 1.27 -0.98
C SER A 88 2.01 0.20 -1.68
N LYS A 89 2.23 -0.96 -1.05
CA LYS A 89 2.97 -2.09 -1.64
C LYS A 89 2.28 -2.67 -2.86
N VAL A 90 0.97 -2.95 -2.76
CA VAL A 90 0.18 -3.51 -3.86
C VAL A 90 0.20 -2.56 -5.06
N VAL A 91 -0.09 -1.27 -4.81
CA VAL A 91 -0.14 -0.25 -5.86
C VAL A 91 1.22 -0.03 -6.50
N ALA A 92 2.29 0.09 -5.72
CA ALA A 92 3.64 0.31 -6.25
C ALA A 92 4.21 -0.92 -6.96
N LYS A 93 3.91 -2.14 -6.50
CA LYS A 93 4.28 -3.37 -7.20
C LYS A 93 3.63 -3.42 -8.58
N PHE A 94 2.33 -3.17 -8.64
CA PHE A 94 1.59 -3.19 -9.90
C PHE A 94 2.00 -2.05 -10.84
N ALA A 95 2.35 -0.87 -10.30
CA ALA A 95 2.87 0.25 -11.10
C ALA A 95 4.23 -0.05 -11.73
N LYS A 96 5.06 -0.90 -11.11
CA LYS A 96 6.33 -1.38 -11.71
C LYS A 96 6.11 -2.39 -12.81
N ASP A 97 5.10 -3.26 -12.66
CA ASP A 97 4.79 -4.31 -13.64
C ASP A 97 4.04 -3.76 -14.87
N SER A 98 3.35 -2.62 -14.71
CA SER A 98 2.50 -2.00 -15.74
C SER A 98 2.79 -0.52 -15.90
N GLU A 99 3.53 -0.13 -16.95
CA GLU A 99 3.83 1.28 -17.29
C GLU A 99 2.59 2.17 -17.51
N LYS A 100 1.45 1.54 -17.83
CA LYS A 100 0.17 2.23 -18.07
C LYS A 100 -0.60 2.56 -16.80
N PHE A 101 -0.18 2.01 -15.68
CA PHE A 101 -0.81 2.26 -14.39
C PHE A 101 -0.06 3.38 -13.67
N VAL A 102 -0.69 4.53 -13.56
CA VAL A 102 -0.07 5.73 -13.00
C VAL A 102 -0.75 6.12 -11.69
N ILE A 103 0.02 6.27 -10.64
CA ILE A 103 -0.45 6.79 -9.35
C ILE A 103 -0.60 8.31 -9.50
N LYS A 104 -1.82 8.83 -9.31
CA LYS A 104 -2.08 10.28 -9.38
C LYS A 104 -1.90 10.93 -8.03
N THR A 105 -2.67 10.48 -7.05
CA THR A 105 -2.72 11.07 -5.72
C THR A 105 -3.08 10.00 -4.71
N ALA A 106 -2.60 10.13 -3.50
CA ALA A 106 -2.98 9.28 -2.39
C ALA A 106 -3.41 10.12 -1.19
N TYR A 107 -4.27 9.58 -0.36
CA TYR A 107 -4.62 10.11 0.95
C TYR A 107 -4.15 9.10 2.00
N LEU A 108 -3.24 9.51 2.86
CA LEU A 108 -2.55 8.67 3.83
C LEU A 108 -2.50 9.40 5.17
N ASP A 109 -3.01 8.80 6.23
CA ASP A 109 -2.99 9.36 7.60
C ASP A 109 -3.54 10.80 7.71
N GLY A 110 -4.55 11.15 6.92
CA GLY A 110 -5.12 12.50 6.97
C GLY A 110 -4.44 13.52 6.05
N GLU A 111 -3.39 13.15 5.34
CA GLU A 111 -2.65 14.04 4.42
C GLU A 111 -2.75 13.58 2.97
N VAL A 112 -2.77 14.55 2.07
CA VAL A 112 -2.65 14.28 0.63
C VAL A 112 -1.18 14.01 0.31
N ALA A 113 -0.91 12.89 -0.33
CA ALA A 113 0.41 12.42 -0.66
C ALA A 113 0.57 12.25 -2.19
N ASP A 114 1.75 12.57 -2.69
CA ASP A 114 2.13 12.34 -4.08
C ASP A 114 2.60 10.90 -4.32
N ALA A 115 2.69 10.51 -5.58
CA ALA A 115 3.21 9.21 -6.01
C ALA A 115 4.57 8.87 -5.39
N ALA A 116 5.45 9.86 -5.21
CA ALA A 116 6.76 9.68 -4.59
C ALA A 116 6.67 9.20 -3.12
N LYS A 117 5.69 9.72 -2.34
CA LYS A 117 5.46 9.31 -0.95
C LYS A 117 4.92 7.88 -0.89
N VAL A 118 4.02 7.51 -1.81
CA VAL A 118 3.50 6.13 -1.93
C VAL A 118 4.63 5.16 -2.28
N GLU A 119 5.52 5.54 -3.19
CA GLU A 119 6.68 4.71 -3.55
C GLU A 119 7.67 4.56 -2.39
N ALA A 120 7.90 5.60 -1.62
CA ALA A 120 8.74 5.54 -0.42
C ALA A 120 8.15 4.58 0.64
N LEU A 121 6.83 4.65 0.88
CA LEU A 121 6.13 3.74 1.79
C LEU A 121 6.16 2.29 1.30
N SER A 122 6.07 2.06 -0.01
CA SER A 122 6.13 0.71 -0.58
C SER A 122 7.47 0.00 -0.34
N LYS A 123 8.55 0.75 -0.11
CA LYS A 123 9.89 0.22 0.22
C LYS A 123 10.03 -0.15 1.69
N MET A 124 9.09 0.26 2.54
CA MET A 124 9.12 -0.07 3.96
C MET A 124 8.74 -1.54 4.17
N PRO A 125 9.42 -2.24 5.08
CA PRO A 125 9.04 -3.58 5.48
C PRO A 125 7.63 -3.62 6.08
N SER A 126 7.00 -4.80 6.07
CA SER A 126 5.72 -5.00 6.76
C SER A 126 5.88 -4.82 8.28
N ARG A 127 4.77 -4.62 8.98
CA ARG A 127 4.76 -4.45 10.44
C ARG A 127 5.47 -5.60 11.14
N ASP A 128 5.21 -6.84 10.72
CA ASP A 128 5.83 -8.03 11.30
C ASP A 128 7.32 -8.12 10.99
N GLU A 129 7.73 -7.73 9.79
CA GLU A 129 9.14 -7.63 9.40
C GLU A 129 9.86 -6.55 10.20
N LEU A 130 9.24 -5.39 10.44
CA LEU A 130 9.81 -4.33 11.29
C LEU A 130 10.01 -4.79 12.72
N ILE A 131 9.04 -5.51 13.29
CA ILE A 131 9.17 -6.12 14.63
C ILE A 131 10.30 -7.15 14.62
N GLY A 132 10.40 -7.99 13.59
CA GLY A 132 11.47 -8.94 13.39
C GLY A 132 12.84 -8.28 13.36
N MET A 133 13.01 -7.20 12.60
CA MET A 133 14.25 -6.42 12.55
C MET A 133 14.62 -5.80 13.89
N LEU A 134 13.62 -5.28 14.63
CA LEU A 134 13.84 -4.74 15.98
C LEU A 134 14.36 -5.82 16.92
N LEU A 135 13.73 -7.00 16.95
CA LEU A 135 14.17 -8.13 17.75
C LEU A 135 15.57 -8.61 17.35
N GLN A 136 15.85 -8.67 16.04
CA GLN A 136 17.17 -9.02 15.52
C GLN A 136 18.24 -8.01 15.95
N THR A 137 17.91 -6.71 15.97
CA THR A 137 18.82 -5.67 16.46
C THR A 137 19.13 -5.84 17.94
N TRP A 138 18.16 -6.23 18.76
CA TRP A 138 18.40 -6.52 20.19
C TRP A 138 19.25 -7.76 20.41
N MET A 139 19.12 -8.76 19.54
CA MET A 139 19.95 -9.98 19.59
C MET A 139 21.33 -9.81 18.97
N ALA A 140 21.55 -8.76 18.18
CA ALA A 140 22.79 -8.52 17.46
C ALA A 140 24.06 -8.55 18.35
N PRO A 141 24.11 -7.94 19.58
CA PRO A 141 25.27 -8.02 20.42
C PRO A 141 25.66 -9.45 20.82
N VAL A 142 24.67 -10.28 21.16
CA VAL A 142 24.85 -11.69 21.52
C VAL A 142 25.34 -12.50 20.32
N THR A 143 24.72 -12.31 19.18
CA THR A 143 25.07 -12.98 17.92
C THR A 143 26.49 -12.61 17.48
N ASN A 144 26.85 -11.31 17.51
CA ASN A 144 28.17 -10.84 17.13
C ASN A 144 29.26 -11.35 18.10
N PHE A 145 28.94 -11.47 19.37
CA PHE A 145 29.84 -12.07 20.35
C PHE A 145 30.10 -13.56 20.06
N ALA A 146 29.05 -14.32 19.77
CA ALA A 146 29.17 -15.73 19.39
C ALA A 146 30.01 -15.93 18.10
N ILE A 147 29.71 -15.09 17.05
CA ILE A 147 30.50 -15.11 15.80
C ILE A 147 31.97 -14.75 16.07
N GLY A 148 32.24 -13.79 16.95
CA GLY A 148 33.61 -13.42 17.33
C GLY A 148 34.37 -14.55 18.03
N LEU A 149 33.70 -15.31 18.90
CA LEU A 149 34.28 -16.49 19.54
C LEU A 149 34.57 -17.61 18.55
N ASP A 150 33.67 -17.84 17.61
CA ASP A 150 33.83 -18.85 16.56
C ASP A 150 34.99 -18.50 15.61
N ALA A 151 35.12 -17.21 15.26
CA ALA A 151 36.26 -16.72 14.48
C ALA A 151 37.60 -16.86 15.19
N LEU A 152 37.63 -16.64 16.53
CA LEU A 152 38.82 -16.87 17.35
C LEU A 152 39.18 -18.35 17.45
N ARG A 153 38.18 -19.21 17.53
CA ARG A 153 38.35 -20.66 17.49
C ARG A 153 38.99 -21.11 16.18
N ALA A 154 38.44 -20.67 15.05
CA ALA A 154 38.96 -21.01 13.71
C ALA A 154 40.41 -20.55 13.56
N LYS A 155 40.77 -19.34 13.99
CA LYS A 155 42.15 -18.86 13.95
C LYS A 155 43.11 -19.72 14.81
N LYS A 156 42.70 -20.14 16.00
CA LYS A 156 43.54 -21.03 16.84
C LYS A 156 43.70 -22.42 16.23
N GLU A 157 42.71 -22.94 15.60
CA GLU A 157 42.77 -24.22 14.87
C GLU A 157 43.75 -24.14 13.68
N GLU A 158 43.72 -22.99 12.93
CA GLU A 158 44.71 -22.75 11.84
C GLU A 158 46.14 -22.53 12.34
N GLU A 159 46.35 -21.89 13.48
CA GLU A 159 47.66 -21.67 14.10
C GLU A 159 48.26 -22.97 14.71
N SER A 160 47.39 -23.95 15.00
CA SER A 160 47.81 -25.23 15.63
C SER A 160 48.01 -26.38 14.63
N ALA A 161 47.75 -26.13 13.34
CA ALA A 161 47.92 -27.08 12.24
C ALA A 161 49.20 -26.79 11.43
#